data_c896e81551dfaadc10125d229c1481f5
#
_entry.id   c896e81551dfaadc10125d229c1481f5
#
_cell.length_a   1.000
_cell.length_b   1.000
_cell.length_c   1.000
_cell.angle_alpha   90.00
_cell.angle_beta   90.00
_cell.angle_gamma   90.00
#
_symmetry.space_group_name_H-M   'P 1'
#
loop_
_entity.id
_entity.type
_entity.pdbx_description
1 polymer ?
#
loop_
_entity_poly.entity_id
_entity_poly.type
_entity_poly.pdbx_seq_one_letter_code
_entity_poly.pdbx_strand_id
1 'polypeptide(L)'
;MKNSFGMVSKDKMAEAARPFLERVGLDVDPNEFVGRLSIGQQQMVEIAKSFSLNAKILILDEPTSSLSEKEVDVLFDTVRDLKKQGMGIIFITHKMAEVFQLCDAVTIMRDGEFMGERQSAECSESELISLMVGRDLGNYYVRTYNKPGDIMMEVKNINAGKRAIDCSFQVRSGEILGFYGLVGAGRSELMKAIMGLDPMDSGEIYLNGEKTKKHDPAYMQKHGIALVPESRKTEGLLLNNTIKFNTTLAVLDRFIKNLVVNTRKEDEITEDGIEKLHIKTPSSLVNCSTLSGGNQQKVLLAKWLATDPKILILGEPTRGIDVGAKAEIYTIINNLAKQGLAIILISSEMPEVMNMSDRMMIMREGHIMGELSHDEYDQERILKYAMGVSNNE
;
A
#
# COMPACT_ATOMS: atom_id res chain seq x y z
N MET A 1 -30.55 6.68 27.36
CA MET A 1 -31.05 7.90 27.97
C MET A 1 -32.50 8.10 27.57
N LYS A 2 -33.38 8.16 28.55
CA LYS A 2 -34.83 8.26 28.31
C LYS A 2 -35.33 9.62 28.78
N ASN A 3 -36.35 10.15 28.10
CA ASN A 3 -37.07 11.35 28.55
C ASN A 3 -38.03 11.00 29.69
N SER A 4 -38.74 11.98 30.21
CA SER A 4 -39.74 11.82 31.30
C SER A 4 -40.86 10.82 30.96
N PHE A 5 -41.07 10.51 29.68
CA PHE A 5 -42.06 9.55 29.18
C PHE A 5 -41.46 8.18 28.83
N GLY A 6 -40.20 7.91 29.21
CA GLY A 6 -39.55 6.63 28.95
C GLY A 6 -39.07 6.42 27.53
N MET A 7 -39.23 7.40 26.61
CA MET A 7 -38.75 7.35 25.22
C MET A 7 -37.30 7.80 25.12
N VAL A 8 -36.57 7.30 24.11
CA VAL A 8 -35.20 7.70 23.84
C VAL A 8 -35.14 9.20 23.45
N SER A 9 -34.32 9.99 24.15
CA SER A 9 -34.11 11.40 23.87
C SER A 9 -32.79 11.58 23.09
N LYS A 10 -32.90 12.02 21.85
CA LYS A 10 -31.71 12.29 20.99
C LYS A 10 -30.84 13.40 21.59
N ASP A 11 -31.45 14.48 22.09
CA ASP A 11 -30.70 15.61 22.66
C ASP A 11 -29.87 15.20 23.88
N LYS A 12 -30.46 14.40 24.81
CA LYS A 12 -29.73 13.85 25.96
C LYS A 12 -28.61 12.89 25.54
N MET A 13 -28.80 12.16 24.45
CA MET A 13 -27.76 11.28 23.90
C MET A 13 -26.63 12.11 23.29
N ALA A 14 -26.94 13.14 22.53
CA ALA A 14 -25.97 14.05 21.94
C ALA A 14 -25.15 14.79 23.02
N GLU A 15 -25.80 15.33 24.04
CA GLU A 15 -25.15 15.98 25.17
C GLU A 15 -24.21 15.02 25.92
N ALA A 16 -24.62 13.77 26.13
CA ALA A 16 -23.78 12.76 26.78
C ALA A 16 -22.63 12.24 25.91
N ALA A 17 -22.73 12.34 24.59
CA ALA A 17 -21.66 11.94 23.68
C ALA A 17 -20.52 12.97 23.58
N ARG A 18 -20.83 14.28 23.74
CA ARG A 18 -19.84 15.39 23.58
C ARG A 18 -18.54 15.17 24.37
N PRO A 19 -18.57 14.86 25.69
CA PRO A 19 -17.33 14.68 26.45
C PRO A 19 -16.43 13.56 25.91
N PHE A 20 -17.02 12.53 25.31
CA PHE A 20 -16.24 11.43 24.73
C PHE A 20 -15.64 11.82 23.38
N LEU A 21 -16.35 12.61 22.56
CA LEU A 21 -15.83 13.15 21.29
C LEU A 21 -14.72 14.15 21.54
N GLU A 22 -14.92 15.06 22.49
CA GLU A 22 -13.90 16.05 22.90
C GLU A 22 -12.62 15.37 23.40
N ARG A 23 -12.77 14.27 24.15
CA ARG A 23 -11.62 13.50 24.68
C ARG A 23 -10.72 12.91 23.61
N VAL A 24 -11.26 12.57 22.43
CA VAL A 24 -10.50 12.07 21.27
C VAL A 24 -10.16 13.19 20.27
N GLY A 25 -10.37 14.45 20.65
CA GLY A 25 -10.09 15.60 19.79
C GLY A 25 -10.97 15.70 18.55
N LEU A 26 -12.18 15.10 18.58
CA LEU A 26 -13.08 15.05 17.44
C LEU A 26 -14.17 16.13 17.56
N ASP A 27 -14.06 17.18 16.76
CA ASP A 27 -15.05 18.25 16.67
C ASP A 27 -16.07 17.95 15.55
N VAL A 28 -17.13 17.22 15.90
CA VAL A 28 -18.24 16.88 15.00
C VAL A 28 -19.58 17.00 15.72
N ASP A 29 -20.66 17.25 14.98
CA ASP A 29 -22.00 17.18 15.55
C ASP A 29 -22.32 15.72 15.99
N PRO A 30 -22.65 15.49 17.29
CA PRO A 30 -23.04 14.14 17.75
C PRO A 30 -24.23 13.52 17.01
N ASN A 31 -25.01 14.31 16.29
CA ASN A 31 -26.14 13.85 15.48
C ASN A 31 -25.75 13.56 14.02
N GLU A 32 -24.49 13.82 13.60
CA GLU A 32 -24.05 13.52 12.24
C GLU A 32 -23.98 11.99 12.00
N PHE A 33 -24.27 11.59 10.77
CA PHE A 33 -24.16 10.18 10.37
C PHE A 33 -22.69 9.81 10.23
N VAL A 34 -22.26 8.76 10.97
CA VAL A 34 -20.88 8.26 10.95
C VAL A 34 -20.41 7.95 9.52
N GLY A 35 -21.27 7.44 8.66
CA GLY A 35 -20.92 7.16 7.25
C GLY A 35 -20.57 8.40 6.38
N ARG A 36 -20.83 9.61 6.87
CA ARG A 36 -20.43 10.86 6.20
C ARG A 36 -19.09 11.41 6.68
N LEU A 37 -18.59 10.87 7.79
CA LEU A 37 -17.31 11.24 8.35
C LEU A 37 -16.17 10.64 7.52
N SER A 38 -14.99 11.27 7.57
CA SER A 38 -13.77 10.66 7.03
C SER A 38 -13.47 9.34 7.75
N ILE A 39 -12.71 8.45 7.12
CA ILE A 39 -12.35 7.15 7.71
C ILE A 39 -11.64 7.35 9.05
N GLY A 40 -10.75 8.36 9.14
CA GLY A 40 -10.08 8.72 10.39
C GLY A 40 -11.05 9.18 11.47
N GLN A 41 -12.02 10.02 11.12
CA GLN A 41 -13.05 10.47 12.07
C GLN A 41 -13.94 9.30 12.53
N GLN A 42 -14.27 8.36 11.64
CA GLN A 42 -15.01 7.13 12.01
C GLN A 42 -14.24 6.31 13.04
N GLN A 43 -12.93 6.15 12.85
CA GLN A 43 -12.04 5.46 13.79
C GLN A 43 -12.03 6.16 15.16
N MET A 44 -11.95 7.50 15.18
CA MET A 44 -12.02 8.27 16.43
C MET A 44 -13.36 8.13 17.14
N VAL A 45 -14.47 8.04 16.40
CA VAL A 45 -15.80 7.76 16.99
C VAL A 45 -15.83 6.39 17.65
N GLU A 46 -15.20 5.36 17.04
CA GLU A 46 -15.14 4.02 17.61
C GLU A 46 -14.32 3.99 18.91
N ILE A 47 -13.20 4.72 18.95
CA ILE A 47 -12.39 4.90 20.16
C ILE A 47 -13.20 5.63 21.24
N ALA A 48 -13.87 6.75 20.89
CA ALA A 48 -14.74 7.49 21.81
C ALA A 48 -15.86 6.62 22.41
N LYS A 49 -16.44 5.74 21.60
CA LYS A 49 -17.44 4.74 22.04
C LYS A 49 -16.88 3.80 23.11
N SER A 50 -15.62 3.35 22.95
CA SER A 50 -14.97 2.46 23.92
C SER A 50 -14.85 3.11 25.31
N PHE A 51 -14.64 4.43 25.37
CA PHE A 51 -14.57 5.18 26.64
C PHE A 51 -15.91 5.24 27.36
N SER A 52 -17.02 5.26 26.64
CA SER A 52 -18.35 5.29 27.23
C SER A 52 -18.70 4.03 28.03
N LEU A 53 -17.92 2.96 27.86
CA LEU A 53 -18.14 1.67 28.52
C LEU A 53 -17.40 1.51 29.85
N ASN A 54 -16.63 2.53 30.32
CA ASN A 54 -15.76 2.43 31.49
C ASN A 54 -14.82 1.21 31.46
N ALA A 55 -14.33 0.86 30.29
CA ALA A 55 -13.43 -0.26 30.11
C ALA A 55 -12.11 -0.06 30.89
N LYS A 56 -11.66 -1.13 31.55
CA LYS A 56 -10.33 -1.15 32.21
C LYS A 56 -9.22 -1.56 31.25
N ILE A 57 -9.57 -2.26 30.19
CA ILE A 57 -8.66 -2.72 29.14
C ILE A 57 -9.24 -2.26 27.80
N LEU A 58 -8.40 -1.63 27.00
CA LEU A 58 -8.70 -1.19 25.64
C LEU A 58 -7.86 -2.03 24.66
N ILE A 59 -8.50 -2.64 23.68
CA ILE A 59 -7.82 -3.37 22.60
C ILE A 59 -7.99 -2.56 21.33
N LEU A 60 -6.87 -2.17 20.73
CA LEU A 60 -6.80 -1.42 19.47
C LEU A 60 -6.13 -2.31 18.43
N ASP A 61 -6.89 -2.70 17.41
CA ASP A 61 -6.42 -3.56 16.33
C ASP A 61 -6.16 -2.72 15.07
N GLU A 62 -4.89 -2.53 14.73
CA GLU A 62 -4.38 -1.69 13.62
C GLU A 62 -5.07 -0.30 13.51
N PRO A 63 -5.17 0.45 14.61
CA PRO A 63 -6.02 1.65 14.64
C PRO A 63 -5.52 2.79 13.75
N THR A 64 -4.28 2.73 13.28
CA THR A 64 -3.64 3.78 12.44
C THR A 64 -3.68 3.48 10.95
N SER A 65 -4.21 2.34 10.53
CA SER A 65 -4.14 1.87 9.13
C SER A 65 -4.79 2.81 8.11
N SER A 66 -5.73 3.65 8.56
CA SER A 66 -6.51 4.58 7.72
C SER A 66 -6.45 6.03 8.20
N LEU A 67 -5.57 6.33 9.17
CA LEU A 67 -5.40 7.67 9.72
C LEU A 67 -4.31 8.45 8.97
N SER A 68 -4.50 9.77 8.87
CA SER A 68 -3.43 10.71 8.51
C SER A 68 -2.42 10.86 9.67
N GLU A 69 -1.22 11.35 9.39
CA GLU A 69 -0.18 11.58 10.42
C GLU A 69 -0.69 12.42 11.61
N LYS A 70 -1.44 13.48 11.33
CA LYS A 70 -2.03 14.32 12.38
C LYS A 70 -3.03 13.56 13.26
N GLU A 71 -3.85 12.68 12.64
CA GLU A 71 -4.81 11.87 13.38
C GLU A 71 -4.10 10.77 14.20
N VAL A 72 -2.98 10.25 13.71
CA VAL A 72 -2.12 9.32 14.46
C VAL A 72 -1.54 9.98 15.70
N ASP A 73 -1.04 11.21 15.59
CA ASP A 73 -0.52 11.96 16.73
C ASP A 73 -1.59 12.17 17.81
N VAL A 74 -2.80 12.58 17.43
CA VAL A 74 -3.95 12.73 18.35
C VAL A 74 -4.31 11.40 19.00
N LEU A 75 -4.31 10.29 18.25
CA LEU A 75 -4.55 8.96 18.79
C LEU A 75 -3.48 8.59 19.82
N PHE A 76 -2.21 8.80 19.52
CA PHE A 76 -1.10 8.47 20.41
C PHE A 76 -1.14 9.27 21.71
N ASP A 77 -1.44 10.55 21.63
CA ASP A 77 -1.61 11.38 22.82
C ASP A 77 -2.79 10.91 23.67
N THR A 78 -3.91 10.55 23.02
CA THR A 78 -5.07 9.97 23.70
C THR A 78 -4.71 8.66 24.42
N VAL A 79 -3.99 7.76 23.74
CA VAL A 79 -3.54 6.47 24.30
C VAL A 79 -2.60 6.68 25.49
N ARG A 80 -1.64 7.62 25.38
CA ARG A 80 -0.73 7.98 26.48
C ARG A 80 -1.47 8.51 27.69
N ASP A 81 -2.49 9.33 27.49
CA ASP A 81 -3.29 9.87 28.59
C ASP A 81 -4.17 8.83 29.27
N LEU A 82 -4.70 7.88 28.51
CA LEU A 82 -5.43 6.72 29.07
C LEU A 82 -4.53 5.82 29.90
N LYS A 83 -3.31 5.56 29.42
CA LYS A 83 -2.29 4.83 30.15
C LYS A 83 -1.96 5.50 31.48
N LYS A 84 -1.76 6.83 31.51
CA LYS A 84 -1.55 7.61 32.76
C LYS A 84 -2.72 7.48 33.72
N GLN A 85 -3.94 7.29 33.24
CA GLN A 85 -5.14 7.05 34.04
C GLN A 85 -5.28 5.61 34.56
N GLY A 86 -4.29 4.74 34.28
CA GLY A 86 -4.26 3.35 34.75
C GLY A 86 -5.04 2.35 33.86
N MET A 87 -5.39 2.75 32.62
CA MET A 87 -6.02 1.81 31.66
C MET A 87 -4.96 0.86 31.10
N GLY A 88 -5.25 -0.44 31.08
CA GLY A 88 -4.47 -1.43 30.34
C GLY A 88 -4.76 -1.32 28.86
N ILE A 89 -3.72 -1.24 28.01
CA ILE A 89 -3.90 -1.08 26.57
C ILE A 89 -3.17 -2.21 25.84
N ILE A 90 -3.89 -2.89 24.96
CA ILE A 90 -3.33 -3.85 24.01
C ILE A 90 -3.39 -3.18 22.63
N PHE A 91 -2.23 -2.87 22.08
CA PHE A 91 -2.09 -2.19 20.79
C PHE A 91 -1.52 -3.18 19.78
N ILE A 92 -2.34 -3.57 18.80
CA ILE A 92 -1.94 -4.51 17.75
C ILE A 92 -1.54 -3.70 16.53
N THR A 93 -0.32 -3.88 16.08
CA THR A 93 0.24 -3.20 14.89
C THR A 93 1.36 -4.03 14.26
N HIS A 94 1.58 -3.80 12.99
CA HIS A 94 2.75 -4.30 12.26
C HIS A 94 3.78 -3.18 11.96
N LYS A 95 3.51 -1.94 12.39
CA LYS A 95 4.38 -0.78 12.18
C LYS A 95 5.34 -0.59 13.36
N MET A 96 6.62 -0.83 13.13
CA MET A 96 7.64 -0.77 14.19
C MET A 96 7.75 0.61 14.84
N ALA A 97 7.63 1.69 14.05
CA ALA A 97 7.65 3.04 14.60
C ALA A 97 6.59 3.28 15.68
N GLU A 98 5.39 2.69 15.53
CA GLU A 98 4.31 2.80 16.51
C GLU A 98 4.62 2.04 17.79
N VAL A 99 5.23 0.85 17.65
CA VAL A 99 5.67 0.02 18.78
C VAL A 99 6.64 0.80 19.67
N PHE A 100 7.71 1.36 19.09
CA PHE A 100 8.74 2.08 19.84
C PHE A 100 8.26 3.40 20.42
N GLN A 101 7.25 4.04 19.83
CA GLN A 101 6.69 5.29 20.33
C GLN A 101 5.69 5.12 21.48
N LEU A 102 5.01 3.96 21.54
CA LEU A 102 3.82 3.83 22.38
C LEU A 102 3.87 2.68 23.39
N CYS A 103 4.50 1.55 23.03
CA CYS A 103 4.45 0.33 23.82
C CYS A 103 5.57 0.22 24.85
N ASP A 104 5.28 -0.35 26.03
CA ASP A 104 6.29 -0.67 27.05
C ASP A 104 6.91 -2.05 26.78
N ALA A 105 6.05 -3.02 26.45
CA ALA A 105 6.43 -4.38 26.13
C ALA A 105 5.78 -4.82 24.82
N VAL A 106 6.43 -5.72 24.12
CA VAL A 106 6.02 -6.23 22.82
C VAL A 106 5.91 -7.73 22.87
N THR A 107 4.72 -8.25 22.60
CA THR A 107 4.51 -9.68 22.41
C THR A 107 4.46 -9.96 20.91
N ILE A 108 5.34 -10.83 20.44
CA ILE A 108 5.46 -11.17 19.03
C ILE A 108 4.66 -12.45 18.75
N MET A 109 3.78 -12.39 17.74
CA MET A 109 3.01 -13.53 17.25
C MET A 109 3.24 -13.75 15.76
N ARG A 110 3.28 -15.00 15.33
CA ARG A 110 3.39 -15.39 13.92
C ARG A 110 2.56 -16.65 13.66
N ASP A 111 1.72 -16.63 12.66
CA ASP A 111 0.85 -17.75 12.26
C ASP A 111 0.02 -18.34 13.43
N GLY A 112 -0.35 -17.48 14.40
CA GLY A 112 -1.10 -17.86 15.60
C GLY A 112 -0.24 -18.40 16.76
N GLU A 113 1.08 -18.47 16.58
CA GLU A 113 2.03 -18.95 17.60
C GLU A 113 2.75 -17.79 18.31
N PHE A 114 3.02 -17.96 19.61
CA PHE A 114 3.81 -17.03 20.41
C PHE A 114 5.30 -17.20 20.08
N MET A 115 5.94 -16.12 19.60
CA MET A 115 7.34 -16.12 19.19
C MET A 115 8.27 -15.51 20.22
N GLY A 116 7.75 -14.79 21.19
CA GLY A 116 8.52 -14.19 22.28
C GLY A 116 7.93 -12.89 22.79
N GLU A 117 8.52 -12.37 23.85
CA GLU A 117 8.20 -11.07 24.46
C GLU A 117 9.48 -10.28 24.67
N ARG A 118 9.41 -8.95 24.49
CA ARG A 118 10.53 -8.02 24.68
C ARG A 118 10.05 -6.75 25.36
N GLN A 119 10.93 -6.10 26.11
CA GLN A 119 10.72 -4.71 26.50
C GLN A 119 11.08 -3.82 25.31
N SER A 120 10.21 -2.87 24.96
CA SER A 120 10.43 -2.05 23.76
C SER A 120 11.70 -1.19 23.85
N ALA A 121 12.10 -0.79 25.04
CA ALA A 121 13.33 -0.03 25.29
C ALA A 121 14.63 -0.86 25.15
N GLU A 122 14.54 -2.20 25.15
CA GLU A 122 15.69 -3.13 25.18
C GLU A 122 15.86 -3.90 23.87
N CYS A 123 14.95 -3.76 22.92
CA CYS A 123 15.00 -4.48 21.66
C CYS A 123 15.20 -3.54 20.46
N SER A 124 15.76 -4.09 19.39
CA SER A 124 15.90 -3.38 18.12
C SER A 124 14.75 -3.73 17.16
N GLU A 125 14.48 -2.83 16.22
CA GLU A 125 13.53 -3.08 15.14
C GLU A 125 13.89 -4.37 14.38
N SER A 126 15.18 -4.57 14.12
CA SER A 126 15.71 -5.75 13.44
C SER A 126 15.42 -7.06 14.19
N GLU A 127 15.50 -7.06 15.49
CA GLU A 127 15.20 -8.24 16.30
C GLU A 127 13.69 -8.57 16.25
N LEU A 128 12.82 -7.56 16.36
CA LEU A 128 11.38 -7.76 16.29
C LEU A 128 10.96 -8.30 14.93
N ILE A 129 11.47 -7.73 13.84
CA ILE A 129 11.17 -8.19 12.49
C ILE A 129 11.69 -9.63 12.28
N SER A 130 12.89 -9.97 12.78
CA SER A 130 13.44 -11.33 12.69
C SER A 130 12.53 -12.35 13.36
N LEU A 131 12.00 -12.05 14.55
CA LEU A 131 11.04 -12.91 15.26
C LEU A 131 9.70 -13.02 14.52
N MET A 132 9.21 -11.93 13.92
CA MET A 132 7.95 -11.91 13.15
C MET A 132 8.06 -12.71 11.85
N VAL A 133 9.18 -12.58 11.14
CA VAL A 133 9.40 -13.24 9.84
C VAL A 133 9.93 -14.66 10.00
N GLY A 134 10.68 -14.91 11.08
CA GLY A 134 11.32 -16.21 11.34
C GLY A 134 12.55 -16.48 10.49
N ARG A 135 13.15 -15.44 9.91
CA ARG A 135 14.37 -15.47 9.10
C ARG A 135 15.24 -14.28 9.48
N ASP A 136 16.55 -14.41 9.31
CA ASP A 136 17.46 -13.28 9.47
C ASP A 136 17.09 -12.14 8.52
N LEU A 137 17.17 -10.91 9.02
CA LEU A 137 16.87 -9.68 8.26
C LEU A 137 17.67 -9.52 6.96
N GLY A 138 18.82 -10.18 6.84
CA GLY A 138 19.56 -10.22 5.59
C GLY A 138 18.77 -10.75 4.38
N ASN A 139 17.59 -11.34 4.63
CA ASN A 139 16.67 -11.88 3.62
C ASN A 139 15.30 -11.19 3.60
N TYR A 140 15.09 -10.08 4.32
CA TYR A 140 13.80 -9.36 4.29
C TYR A 140 13.61 -8.59 2.99
N TYR A 141 14.57 -7.75 2.65
CA TYR A 141 14.64 -7.11 1.35
C TYR A 141 15.54 -7.94 0.44
N VAL A 142 14.94 -8.87 -0.29
CA VAL A 142 15.70 -9.69 -1.25
C VAL A 142 15.89 -8.88 -2.52
N ARG A 143 17.06 -8.29 -2.71
CA ARG A 143 17.40 -7.58 -3.95
C ARG A 143 18.72 -8.08 -4.54
N THR A 144 18.70 -8.39 -5.82
CA THR A 144 19.89 -8.66 -6.63
C THR A 144 19.98 -7.56 -7.68
N TYR A 145 20.96 -6.70 -7.54
CA TYR A 145 21.18 -5.61 -8.49
C TYR A 145 21.73 -6.17 -9.80
N ASN A 146 20.91 -6.11 -10.84
CA ASN A 146 21.28 -6.54 -12.18
C ASN A 146 21.88 -5.33 -12.94
N LYS A 147 22.71 -5.62 -13.95
CA LYS A 147 23.07 -4.57 -14.91
C LYS A 147 21.81 -4.26 -15.73
N PRO A 148 21.31 -3.01 -15.73
CA PRO A 148 20.15 -2.63 -16.51
C PRO A 148 20.37 -2.87 -18.02
N GLY A 149 19.32 -3.39 -18.69
CA GLY A 149 19.34 -3.60 -20.13
C GLY A 149 18.91 -2.36 -20.92
N ASP A 150 18.22 -2.60 -22.05
CA ASP A 150 17.72 -1.55 -22.94
C ASP A 150 16.62 -0.71 -22.30
N ILE A 151 16.45 0.53 -22.80
CA ILE A 151 15.35 1.41 -22.38
C ILE A 151 14.03 0.84 -22.88
N MET A 152 13.16 0.47 -21.95
CA MET A 152 11.85 -0.08 -22.26
C MET A 152 10.78 1.01 -22.37
N MET A 153 10.87 2.05 -21.54
CA MET A 153 10.00 3.22 -21.61
C MET A 153 10.82 4.50 -21.36
N GLU A 154 10.54 5.52 -22.15
CA GLU A 154 11.04 6.88 -21.96
C GLU A 154 9.83 7.82 -21.93
N VAL A 155 9.78 8.64 -20.89
CA VAL A 155 8.74 9.65 -20.63
C VAL A 155 9.38 11.03 -20.75
N LYS A 156 8.77 11.93 -21.53
CA LYS A 156 9.29 13.29 -21.76
C LYS A 156 8.24 14.35 -21.49
N ASN A 157 8.55 15.25 -20.57
CA ASN A 157 7.81 16.47 -20.25
C ASN A 157 6.31 16.22 -20.05
N ILE A 158 5.95 15.16 -19.33
CA ILE A 158 4.55 14.85 -19.02
C ILE A 158 3.96 15.90 -18.10
N ASN A 159 2.84 16.47 -18.54
CA ASN A 159 1.99 17.33 -17.73
C ASN A 159 0.59 16.69 -17.65
N ALA A 160 0.07 16.54 -16.42
CA ALA A 160 -1.25 15.99 -16.14
C ALA A 160 -1.86 16.69 -14.92
N GLY A 161 -2.69 17.71 -15.18
CA GLY A 161 -3.29 18.54 -14.15
C GLY A 161 -2.26 19.22 -13.26
N LYS A 162 -2.55 19.25 -11.94
CA LYS A 162 -1.65 19.87 -10.93
C LYS A 162 -0.75 18.86 -10.22
N ARG A 163 -0.82 17.59 -10.59
CA ARG A 163 -0.19 16.49 -9.88
C ARG A 163 0.95 15.79 -10.65
N ALA A 164 1.15 16.16 -11.91
CA ALA A 164 2.32 15.78 -12.70
C ALA A 164 2.69 16.98 -13.59
N ILE A 165 3.86 17.57 -13.35
CA ILE A 165 4.30 18.82 -13.99
C ILE A 165 5.73 18.62 -14.49
N ASP A 166 5.88 18.66 -15.82
CA ASP A 166 7.16 18.54 -16.52
C ASP A 166 7.97 17.29 -16.12
N CYS A 167 7.29 16.15 -15.94
CA CYS A 167 7.92 14.92 -15.51
C CYS A 167 8.61 14.20 -16.68
N SER A 168 9.90 13.88 -16.49
CA SER A 168 10.69 13.14 -17.46
C SER A 168 11.54 12.08 -16.76
N PHE A 169 11.53 10.84 -17.28
CA PHE A 169 12.33 9.72 -16.77
C PHE A 169 12.41 8.59 -17.79
N GLN A 170 13.26 7.61 -17.51
CA GLN A 170 13.37 6.38 -18.28
C GLN A 170 13.36 5.17 -17.35
N VAL A 171 12.88 4.03 -17.83
CA VAL A 171 13.02 2.73 -17.16
C VAL A 171 13.59 1.69 -18.12
N ARG A 172 14.47 0.82 -17.60
CA ARG A 172 15.23 -0.16 -18.37
C ARG A 172 14.80 -1.58 -18.05
N SER A 173 15.04 -2.50 -18.97
CA SER A 173 14.84 -3.93 -18.75
C SER A 173 15.65 -4.42 -17.54
N GLY A 174 15.02 -5.19 -16.66
CA GLY A 174 15.64 -5.74 -15.45
C GLY A 174 15.91 -4.74 -14.33
N GLU A 175 15.49 -3.48 -14.51
CA GLU A 175 15.60 -2.40 -13.53
C GLU A 175 14.36 -2.32 -12.66
N ILE A 176 14.55 -1.97 -11.38
CA ILE A 176 13.51 -1.47 -10.49
C ILE A 176 13.75 0.03 -10.28
N LEU A 177 12.93 0.86 -10.91
CA LEU A 177 12.93 2.30 -10.73
C LEU A 177 11.96 2.67 -9.62
N GLY A 178 12.46 3.17 -8.50
CA GLY A 178 11.68 3.61 -7.36
C GLY A 178 11.09 5.00 -7.55
N PHE A 179 9.86 5.22 -7.08
CA PHE A 179 9.25 6.55 -6.94
C PHE A 179 8.91 6.77 -5.47
N TYR A 180 9.56 7.75 -4.86
CA TYR A 180 9.33 8.17 -3.50
C TYR A 180 8.79 9.60 -3.44
N GLY A 181 8.08 9.94 -2.38
CA GLY A 181 7.58 11.29 -2.08
C GLY A 181 6.50 11.23 -1.01
N LEU A 182 6.21 12.36 -0.38
CA LEU A 182 5.17 12.45 0.64
C LEU A 182 3.77 12.24 0.05
N VAL A 183 2.78 12.02 0.92
CA VAL A 183 1.38 11.87 0.49
C VAL A 183 0.95 13.09 -0.33
N GLY A 184 0.39 12.84 -1.51
CA GLY A 184 -0.01 13.89 -2.43
C GLY A 184 1.11 14.45 -3.34
N ALA A 185 2.29 13.81 -3.37
CA ALA A 185 3.40 14.22 -4.23
C ALA A 185 3.11 14.07 -5.74
N GLY A 186 2.07 13.33 -6.15
CA GLY A 186 1.70 13.17 -7.57
C GLY A 186 2.17 11.87 -8.21
N ARG A 187 2.76 10.94 -7.45
CA ARG A 187 3.34 9.68 -7.96
C ARG A 187 2.31 8.83 -8.71
N SER A 188 1.18 8.58 -8.07
CA SER A 188 0.10 7.73 -8.62
C SER A 188 -0.63 8.39 -9.76
N GLU A 189 -0.83 9.70 -9.67
CA GLU A 189 -1.45 10.50 -10.73
C GLU A 189 -0.57 10.51 -11.99
N LEU A 190 0.76 10.63 -11.84
CA LEU A 190 1.69 10.51 -12.96
C LEU A 190 1.57 9.14 -13.66
N MET A 191 1.50 8.04 -12.90
CA MET A 191 1.39 6.70 -13.49
C MET A 191 0.01 6.44 -14.09
N LYS A 192 -1.05 6.95 -13.49
CA LYS A 192 -2.40 6.91 -14.08
C LYS A 192 -2.46 7.70 -15.39
N ALA A 193 -1.82 8.87 -15.44
CA ALA A 193 -1.68 9.64 -16.67
C ALA A 193 -0.89 8.86 -17.74
N ILE A 194 0.26 8.26 -17.40
CA ILE A 194 1.05 7.44 -18.34
C ILE A 194 0.22 6.28 -18.89
N MET A 195 -0.60 5.63 -18.06
CA MET A 195 -1.48 4.54 -18.49
C MET A 195 -2.70 5.00 -19.29
N GLY A 196 -2.95 6.31 -19.39
CA GLY A 196 -4.15 6.85 -20.03
C GLY A 196 -5.43 6.63 -19.23
N LEU A 197 -5.33 6.38 -17.92
CA LEU A 197 -6.47 6.33 -17.00
C LEU A 197 -6.93 7.74 -16.63
N ASP A 198 -5.98 8.65 -16.46
CA ASP A 198 -6.22 10.07 -16.27
C ASP A 198 -5.77 10.85 -17.52
N PRO A 199 -6.37 12.01 -17.85
CA PRO A 199 -5.98 12.80 -19.00
C PRO A 199 -4.56 13.35 -18.84
N MET A 200 -3.80 13.31 -19.93
CA MET A 200 -2.48 13.92 -20.06
C MET A 200 -2.62 15.22 -20.87
N ASP A 201 -2.16 16.33 -20.31
CA ASP A 201 -2.27 17.66 -20.97
C ASP A 201 -1.23 17.82 -22.06
N SER A 202 0.01 17.35 -21.83
CA SER A 202 1.11 17.39 -22.79
C SER A 202 2.20 16.38 -22.41
N GLY A 203 3.13 16.17 -23.33
CA GLY A 203 4.29 15.30 -23.18
C GLY A 203 4.29 14.15 -24.17
N GLU A 204 5.31 13.30 -24.05
CA GLU A 204 5.51 12.19 -24.99
C GLU A 204 5.94 10.94 -24.22
N ILE A 205 5.44 9.80 -24.69
CA ILE A 205 5.79 8.47 -24.17
C ILE A 205 6.35 7.65 -25.32
N TYR A 206 7.52 7.06 -25.09
CA TYR A 206 8.18 6.16 -26.02
C TYR A 206 8.26 4.76 -25.38
N LEU A 207 7.93 3.74 -26.15
CA LEU A 207 8.04 2.33 -25.77
C LEU A 207 9.00 1.64 -26.73
N ASN A 208 10.07 1.04 -26.21
CA ASN A 208 11.14 0.46 -27.01
C ASN A 208 11.67 1.40 -28.10
N GLY A 209 11.78 2.70 -27.80
CA GLY A 209 12.25 3.74 -28.74
C GLY A 209 11.19 4.27 -29.71
N GLU A 210 9.98 3.70 -29.75
CA GLU A 210 8.90 4.17 -30.62
C GLU A 210 7.91 5.03 -29.85
N LYS A 211 7.60 6.21 -30.40
CA LYS A 211 6.56 7.09 -29.82
C LYS A 211 5.19 6.42 -29.84
N THR A 212 4.45 6.49 -28.74
CA THR A 212 3.10 5.97 -28.66
C THR A 212 2.14 6.73 -29.60
N LYS A 213 1.33 5.98 -30.34
CA LYS A 213 0.36 6.55 -31.30
C LYS A 213 -0.98 6.88 -30.69
N LYS A 214 -1.29 6.23 -29.58
CA LYS A 214 -2.53 6.40 -28.80
C LYS A 214 -2.17 6.42 -27.33
N HIS A 215 -3.05 7.00 -26.55
CA HIS A 215 -2.88 7.13 -25.13
C HIS A 215 -4.21 6.75 -24.43
N ASP A 216 -4.42 5.45 -24.34
CA ASP A 216 -5.53 4.83 -23.63
C ASP A 216 -5.06 3.52 -22.95
N PRO A 217 -5.74 3.06 -21.88
CA PRO A 217 -5.28 1.89 -21.11
C PRO A 217 -5.18 0.61 -21.94
N ALA A 218 -6.08 0.38 -22.88
CA ALA A 218 -6.07 -0.82 -23.71
C ALA A 218 -4.88 -0.82 -24.68
N TYR A 219 -4.53 0.34 -25.24
CA TYR A 219 -3.34 0.50 -26.07
C TYR A 219 -2.07 0.26 -25.26
N MET A 220 -1.95 0.87 -24.08
CA MET A 220 -0.76 0.73 -23.22
C MET A 220 -0.59 -0.73 -22.75
N GLN A 221 -1.67 -1.39 -22.33
CA GLN A 221 -1.64 -2.80 -21.96
C GLN A 221 -1.22 -3.69 -23.14
N LYS A 222 -1.76 -3.46 -24.34
CA LYS A 222 -1.40 -4.22 -25.56
C LYS A 222 0.09 -4.07 -25.91
N HIS A 223 0.72 -2.94 -25.54
CA HIS A 223 2.14 -2.68 -25.75
C HIS A 223 3.02 -3.12 -24.58
N GLY A 224 2.46 -3.92 -23.66
CA GLY A 224 3.20 -4.60 -22.61
C GLY A 224 3.38 -3.79 -21.34
N ILE A 225 2.51 -2.82 -21.04
CA ILE A 225 2.52 -2.13 -19.74
C ILE A 225 1.38 -2.65 -18.89
N ALA A 226 1.68 -2.98 -17.64
CA ALA A 226 0.68 -3.32 -16.63
C ALA A 226 0.79 -2.41 -15.42
N LEU A 227 -0.35 -2.02 -14.84
CA LEU A 227 -0.44 -1.20 -13.64
C LEU A 227 -1.17 -1.97 -12.54
N VAL A 228 -0.46 -2.26 -11.46
CA VAL A 228 -1.03 -2.73 -10.20
C VAL A 228 -1.40 -1.51 -9.38
N PRO A 229 -2.69 -1.27 -9.10
CA PRO A 229 -3.15 -0.07 -8.39
C PRO A 229 -2.83 -0.14 -6.90
N GLU A 230 -2.86 1.02 -6.22
CA GLU A 230 -2.59 1.14 -4.79
C GLU A 230 -3.59 0.38 -3.91
N SER A 231 -4.87 0.44 -4.27
CA SER A 231 -5.92 -0.20 -3.49
C SER A 231 -6.36 -1.51 -4.15
N ARG A 232 -5.88 -2.63 -3.61
CA ARG A 232 -6.34 -3.95 -4.07
C ARG A 232 -7.85 -4.16 -3.84
N LYS A 233 -8.41 -3.53 -2.79
CA LYS A 233 -9.81 -3.74 -2.39
C LYS A 233 -10.82 -2.97 -3.23
N THR A 234 -10.46 -1.76 -3.70
CA THR A 234 -11.39 -0.86 -4.41
C THR A 234 -11.10 -0.75 -5.90
N GLU A 235 -9.84 -0.93 -6.31
CA GLU A 235 -9.39 -0.75 -7.70
C GLU A 235 -8.85 -2.06 -8.31
N GLY A 236 -8.26 -2.92 -7.49
CA GLY A 236 -7.49 -4.06 -7.97
C GLY A 236 -8.28 -5.33 -8.18
N LEU A 237 -9.12 -5.73 -7.22
CA LEU A 237 -9.81 -7.02 -7.18
C LEU A 237 -11.31 -6.86 -6.99
N LEU A 238 -12.05 -7.77 -7.61
CA LEU A 238 -13.47 -8.01 -7.33
C LEU A 238 -13.56 -9.05 -6.20
N LEU A 239 -13.52 -8.59 -4.94
CA LEU A 239 -13.35 -9.45 -3.76
C LEU A 239 -14.43 -10.54 -3.61
N ASN A 240 -15.64 -10.26 -4.04
CA ASN A 240 -16.76 -11.21 -4.02
C ASN A 240 -16.74 -12.22 -5.17
N ASN A 241 -15.75 -12.13 -6.06
CA ASN A 241 -15.54 -13.07 -7.15
C ASN A 241 -14.37 -14.01 -6.85
N THR A 242 -14.31 -15.12 -7.59
CA THR A 242 -13.31 -16.16 -7.40
C THR A 242 -11.89 -15.68 -7.77
N ILE A 243 -10.88 -16.39 -7.26
CA ILE A 243 -9.49 -16.20 -7.65
C ILE A 243 -9.36 -16.36 -9.17
N LYS A 244 -9.93 -17.44 -9.73
CA LYS A 244 -9.95 -17.72 -11.16
C LYS A 244 -10.47 -16.52 -11.96
N PHE A 245 -11.64 -15.99 -11.61
CA PHE A 245 -12.21 -14.83 -12.28
C PHE A 245 -11.28 -13.61 -12.21
N ASN A 246 -10.74 -13.30 -11.04
CA ASN A 246 -9.85 -12.15 -10.86
C ASN A 246 -8.55 -12.31 -11.67
N THR A 247 -7.92 -13.47 -11.64
CA THR A 247 -6.65 -13.74 -12.33
C THR A 247 -6.79 -13.62 -13.85
N THR A 248 -7.94 -14.04 -14.41
CA THR A 248 -8.13 -14.12 -15.86
C THR A 248 -8.82 -12.89 -16.47
N LEU A 249 -9.37 -11.99 -15.64
CA LEU A 249 -10.15 -10.83 -16.08
C LEU A 249 -9.40 -9.91 -17.06
N ALA A 250 -8.09 -9.78 -16.93
CA ALA A 250 -7.27 -8.91 -17.79
C ALA A 250 -6.91 -9.53 -19.15
N VAL A 251 -7.26 -10.82 -19.38
CA VAL A 251 -6.84 -11.60 -20.56
C VAL A 251 -7.97 -12.43 -21.18
N LEU A 252 -9.19 -11.91 -21.13
CA LEU A 252 -10.39 -12.60 -21.60
C LEU A 252 -10.28 -13.05 -23.06
N ASP A 253 -9.64 -12.26 -23.90
CA ASP A 253 -9.39 -12.55 -25.32
C ASP A 253 -8.51 -13.79 -25.56
N ARG A 254 -7.73 -14.21 -24.58
CA ARG A 254 -6.87 -15.40 -24.68
C ARG A 254 -7.65 -16.71 -24.61
N PHE A 255 -8.82 -16.74 -23.97
CA PHE A 255 -9.60 -17.96 -23.77
C PHE A 255 -11.09 -17.83 -24.14
N ILE A 256 -11.57 -16.65 -24.54
CA ILE A 256 -12.91 -16.45 -25.08
C ILE A 256 -12.81 -16.23 -26.60
N LYS A 257 -13.46 -17.10 -27.38
CA LYS A 257 -13.59 -16.95 -28.84
C LYS A 257 -15.04 -17.16 -29.23
N ASN A 258 -15.55 -16.28 -30.09
CA ASN A 258 -16.94 -16.36 -30.60
C ASN A 258 -17.98 -16.55 -29.48
N LEU A 259 -17.82 -15.81 -28.35
CA LEU A 259 -18.65 -15.90 -27.13
C LEU A 259 -18.58 -17.26 -26.39
N VAL A 260 -17.68 -18.14 -26.77
CA VAL A 260 -17.46 -19.44 -26.10
C VAL A 260 -16.22 -19.35 -25.22
N VAL A 261 -16.37 -19.69 -23.94
CA VAL A 261 -15.29 -19.74 -22.97
C VAL A 261 -14.57 -21.08 -23.06
N ASN A 262 -13.27 -21.06 -23.27
CA ASN A 262 -12.42 -22.22 -23.13
C ASN A 262 -11.99 -22.37 -21.66
N THR A 263 -12.77 -23.12 -20.88
CA THR A 263 -12.56 -23.29 -19.44
C THR A 263 -11.22 -23.93 -19.11
N ARG A 264 -10.76 -24.89 -19.94
CA ARG A 264 -9.46 -25.53 -19.73
C ARG A 264 -8.31 -24.52 -19.83
N LYS A 265 -8.35 -23.63 -20.82
CA LYS A 265 -7.31 -22.60 -20.98
C LYS A 265 -7.39 -21.53 -19.88
N GLU A 266 -8.59 -21.21 -19.41
CA GLU A 266 -8.80 -20.35 -18.25
C GLU A 266 -8.20 -20.98 -16.98
N ASP A 267 -8.41 -22.30 -16.76
CA ASP A 267 -7.83 -23.04 -15.65
C ASP A 267 -6.29 -23.05 -15.74
N GLU A 268 -5.72 -23.33 -16.92
CA GLU A 268 -4.26 -23.30 -17.14
C GLU A 268 -3.64 -21.94 -16.77
N ILE A 269 -4.25 -20.82 -17.16
CA ILE A 269 -3.78 -19.48 -16.79
C ILE A 269 -3.84 -19.25 -15.28
N THR A 270 -4.91 -19.71 -14.65
CA THR A 270 -5.14 -19.51 -13.22
C THR A 270 -4.15 -20.33 -12.38
N GLU A 271 -4.00 -21.61 -12.70
CA GLU A 271 -3.11 -22.51 -11.97
C GLU A 271 -1.64 -22.10 -12.13
N ASP A 272 -1.23 -21.65 -13.32
CA ASP A 272 0.10 -21.08 -13.55
C ASP A 272 0.37 -19.86 -12.63
N GLY A 273 -0.63 -18.98 -12.50
CA GLY A 273 -0.53 -17.81 -11.59
C GLY A 273 -0.44 -18.22 -10.12
N ILE A 274 -1.25 -19.21 -9.70
CA ILE A 274 -1.24 -19.72 -8.32
C ILE A 274 0.11 -20.37 -8.01
N GLU A 275 0.64 -21.20 -8.89
CA GLU A 275 1.91 -21.90 -8.72
C GLU A 275 3.09 -20.92 -8.70
N LYS A 276 3.22 -20.05 -9.70
CA LYS A 276 4.34 -19.09 -9.82
C LYS A 276 4.46 -18.14 -8.66
N LEU A 277 3.32 -17.68 -8.12
CA LEU A 277 3.30 -16.73 -7.02
C LEU A 277 3.08 -17.38 -5.64
N HIS A 278 3.02 -18.71 -5.60
CA HIS A 278 2.77 -19.47 -4.37
C HIS A 278 1.55 -18.92 -3.59
N ILE A 279 0.40 -18.80 -4.30
CA ILE A 279 -0.84 -18.32 -3.68
C ILE A 279 -1.40 -19.41 -2.79
N LYS A 280 -1.48 -19.16 -1.48
CA LYS A 280 -2.04 -20.13 -0.52
C LYS A 280 -3.56 -20.08 -0.59
N THR A 281 -4.15 -21.08 -1.22
CA THR A 281 -5.61 -21.22 -1.39
C THR A 281 -6.01 -22.68 -1.43
N PRO A 282 -7.20 -23.05 -0.91
CA PRO A 282 -7.71 -24.43 -1.05
C PRO A 282 -8.20 -24.74 -2.48
N SER A 283 -8.57 -23.71 -3.27
CA SER A 283 -9.07 -23.86 -4.64
C SER A 283 -9.07 -22.49 -5.34
N SER A 284 -8.91 -22.50 -6.67
CA SER A 284 -9.08 -21.31 -7.52
C SER A 284 -10.52 -20.78 -7.57
N LEU A 285 -11.49 -21.57 -7.11
CA LEU A 285 -12.92 -21.23 -7.11
C LEU A 285 -13.41 -20.52 -5.83
N VAL A 286 -12.55 -20.34 -4.81
CA VAL A 286 -12.93 -19.55 -3.63
C VAL A 286 -12.90 -18.06 -3.92
N ASN A 287 -13.72 -17.29 -3.21
CA ASN A 287 -13.74 -15.84 -3.35
C ASN A 287 -12.47 -15.19 -2.80
N CYS A 288 -11.98 -14.15 -3.47
CA CYS A 288 -10.79 -13.42 -3.02
C CYS A 288 -10.95 -12.82 -1.62
N SER A 289 -12.18 -12.50 -1.19
CA SER A 289 -12.47 -11.99 0.16
C SER A 289 -12.07 -12.95 1.29
N THR A 290 -11.96 -14.26 1.01
CA THR A 290 -11.58 -15.27 2.02
C THR A 290 -10.07 -15.38 2.22
N LEU A 291 -9.28 -14.74 1.36
CA LEU A 291 -7.83 -14.78 1.43
C LEU A 291 -7.26 -13.74 2.39
N SER A 292 -6.08 -14.03 2.97
CA SER A 292 -5.28 -13.03 3.66
C SER A 292 -4.84 -11.89 2.73
N GLY A 293 -4.50 -10.73 3.30
CA GLY A 293 -4.05 -9.57 2.52
C GLY A 293 -2.89 -9.87 1.57
N GLY A 294 -1.90 -10.64 2.01
CA GLY A 294 -0.76 -11.06 1.19
C GLY A 294 -1.16 -11.96 0.02
N ASN A 295 -2.08 -12.92 0.22
CA ASN A 295 -2.58 -13.76 -0.87
C ASN A 295 -3.47 -12.97 -1.83
N GLN A 296 -4.28 -12.02 -1.36
CA GLN A 296 -5.02 -11.10 -2.23
C GLN A 296 -4.06 -10.30 -3.13
N GLN A 297 -2.95 -9.80 -2.56
CA GLN A 297 -1.94 -9.07 -3.33
C GLN A 297 -1.27 -9.95 -4.39
N LYS A 298 -0.99 -11.21 -4.08
CA LYS A 298 -0.49 -12.18 -5.06
C LYS A 298 -1.49 -12.46 -6.18
N VAL A 299 -2.80 -12.57 -5.88
CA VAL A 299 -3.84 -12.69 -6.92
C VAL A 299 -3.86 -11.47 -7.82
N LEU A 300 -3.70 -10.26 -7.25
CA LEU A 300 -3.63 -9.02 -8.03
C LEU A 300 -2.39 -8.99 -8.93
N LEU A 301 -1.24 -9.43 -8.44
CA LEU A 301 -0.03 -9.60 -9.26
C LEU A 301 -0.25 -10.64 -10.36
N ALA A 302 -0.84 -11.81 -10.05
CA ALA A 302 -1.15 -12.86 -11.02
C ALA A 302 -2.02 -12.33 -12.17
N LYS A 303 -3.06 -11.55 -11.85
CA LYS A 303 -3.93 -10.90 -12.84
C LYS A 303 -3.15 -10.10 -13.88
N TRP A 304 -2.21 -9.26 -13.43
CA TRP A 304 -1.46 -8.39 -14.32
C TRP A 304 -0.29 -9.11 -15.00
N LEU A 305 0.34 -10.06 -14.33
CA LEU A 305 1.38 -10.92 -14.95
C LEU A 305 0.80 -11.84 -16.02
N ALA A 306 -0.47 -12.23 -15.92
CA ALA A 306 -1.16 -12.98 -16.98
C ALA A 306 -1.20 -12.21 -18.32
N THR A 307 -1.05 -10.88 -18.33
CA THR A 307 -0.96 -10.10 -19.56
C THR A 307 0.39 -10.19 -20.27
N ASP A 308 1.39 -10.85 -19.65
CA ASP A 308 2.76 -10.97 -20.12
C ASP A 308 3.43 -9.58 -20.34
N PRO A 309 3.45 -8.73 -19.29
CA PRO A 309 3.95 -7.38 -19.43
C PRO A 309 5.47 -7.33 -19.61
N LYS A 310 5.94 -6.28 -20.26
CA LYS A 310 7.36 -5.91 -20.33
C LYS A 310 7.73 -4.84 -19.32
N ILE A 311 6.73 -4.06 -18.90
CA ILE A 311 6.85 -3.01 -17.90
C ILE A 311 5.74 -3.21 -16.88
N LEU A 312 6.09 -3.29 -15.61
CA LEU A 312 5.15 -3.46 -14.51
C LEU A 312 5.25 -2.28 -13.55
N ILE A 313 4.16 -1.52 -13.44
CA ILE A 313 4.04 -0.43 -12.49
C ILE A 313 3.34 -0.99 -11.24
N LEU A 314 3.98 -0.83 -10.08
CA LEU A 314 3.51 -1.31 -8.78
C LEU A 314 3.19 -0.12 -7.87
N GLY A 315 1.91 0.16 -7.66
CA GLY A 315 1.44 1.16 -6.71
C GLY A 315 1.29 0.56 -5.31
N GLU A 316 2.12 1.00 -4.35
CA GLU A 316 2.07 0.59 -2.94
C GLU A 316 1.91 -0.94 -2.76
N PRO A 317 2.80 -1.78 -3.33
CA PRO A 317 2.56 -3.22 -3.47
C PRO A 317 2.48 -3.96 -2.13
N THR A 318 2.96 -3.38 -1.07
CA THR A 318 2.98 -4.00 0.26
C THR A 318 2.04 -3.33 1.27
N ARG A 319 1.23 -2.37 0.82
CA ARG A 319 0.32 -1.63 1.69
C ARG A 319 -0.76 -2.55 2.28
N GLY A 320 -0.86 -2.53 3.62
CA GLY A 320 -1.89 -3.27 4.35
C GLY A 320 -1.77 -4.79 4.23
N ILE A 321 -0.54 -5.30 4.13
CA ILE A 321 -0.20 -6.71 4.29
C ILE A 321 0.80 -6.87 5.45
N ASP A 322 0.83 -8.05 6.04
CA ASP A 322 1.72 -8.36 7.15
C ASP A 322 3.19 -8.44 6.71
N VAL A 323 4.10 -8.36 7.70
CA VAL A 323 5.56 -8.30 7.47
C VAL A 323 6.07 -9.53 6.73
N GLY A 324 5.52 -10.72 7.04
CA GLY A 324 5.91 -11.96 6.36
C GLY A 324 5.50 -11.96 4.88
N ALA A 325 4.29 -11.49 4.59
CA ALA A 325 3.80 -11.35 3.23
C ALA A 325 4.57 -10.28 2.45
N LYS A 326 5.02 -9.17 3.09
CA LYS A 326 5.89 -8.17 2.44
C LYS A 326 7.16 -8.82 1.88
N ALA A 327 7.87 -9.64 2.69
CA ALA A 327 9.08 -10.34 2.26
C ALA A 327 8.85 -11.27 1.05
N GLU A 328 7.68 -11.95 1.00
CA GLU A 328 7.31 -12.77 -0.14
C GLU A 328 7.09 -11.92 -1.41
N ILE A 329 6.41 -10.77 -1.28
CA ILE A 329 6.21 -9.82 -2.40
C ILE A 329 7.55 -9.25 -2.90
N TYR A 330 8.47 -8.87 -2.01
CA TYR A 330 9.81 -8.41 -2.41
C TYR A 330 10.59 -9.48 -3.18
N THR A 331 10.49 -10.73 -2.74
CA THR A 331 11.09 -11.86 -3.44
C THR A 331 10.50 -12.02 -4.85
N ILE A 332 9.19 -11.90 -5.00
CA ILE A 332 8.51 -11.94 -6.30
C ILE A 332 9.00 -10.80 -7.20
N ILE A 333 9.00 -9.56 -6.71
CA ILE A 333 9.44 -8.37 -7.45
C ILE A 333 10.89 -8.54 -7.92
N ASN A 334 11.78 -8.96 -7.02
CA ASN A 334 13.18 -9.21 -7.38
C ASN A 334 13.35 -10.29 -8.48
N ASN A 335 12.59 -11.39 -8.37
CA ASN A 335 12.66 -12.45 -9.37
C ASN A 335 12.15 -12.00 -10.74
N LEU A 336 11.10 -11.17 -10.78
CA LEU A 336 10.59 -10.58 -12.01
C LEU A 336 11.63 -9.65 -12.66
N ALA A 337 12.30 -8.80 -11.88
CA ALA A 337 13.38 -7.95 -12.38
C ALA A 337 14.55 -8.79 -12.92
N LYS A 338 14.94 -9.89 -12.23
CA LYS A 338 15.96 -10.83 -12.73
C LYS A 338 15.61 -11.45 -14.07
N GLN A 339 14.32 -11.65 -14.34
CA GLN A 339 13.83 -12.17 -15.62
C GLN A 339 13.80 -11.12 -16.74
N GLY A 340 14.23 -9.89 -16.45
CA GLY A 340 14.30 -8.80 -17.42
C GLY A 340 13.08 -7.89 -17.43
N LEU A 341 12.11 -8.07 -16.54
CA LEU A 341 10.96 -7.18 -16.44
C LEU A 341 11.40 -5.79 -15.95
N ALA A 342 11.02 -4.74 -16.65
CA ALA A 342 11.19 -3.37 -16.18
C ALA A 342 10.13 -3.07 -15.12
N ILE A 343 10.52 -2.61 -13.94
CA ILE A 343 9.59 -2.40 -12.82
C ILE A 343 9.66 -0.93 -12.38
N ILE A 344 8.50 -0.32 -12.21
CA ILE A 344 8.35 0.98 -11.54
C ILE A 344 7.70 0.69 -10.19
N LEU A 345 8.42 0.95 -9.11
CA LEU A 345 7.98 0.74 -7.73
C LEU A 345 7.60 2.07 -7.09
N ILE A 346 6.33 2.24 -6.78
CA ILE A 346 5.82 3.43 -6.08
C ILE A 346 5.54 3.03 -4.65
N SER A 347 6.18 3.70 -3.69
CA SER A 347 5.88 3.48 -2.28
C SER A 347 6.04 4.77 -1.46
N SER A 348 5.22 4.88 -0.43
CA SER A 348 5.33 5.87 0.63
C SER A 348 6.30 5.44 1.74
N GLU A 349 6.64 4.15 1.78
CA GLU A 349 7.60 3.61 2.74
C GLU A 349 9.03 3.80 2.19
N MET A 350 9.78 4.79 2.72
CA MET A 350 11.16 5.07 2.28
C MET A 350 12.06 3.82 2.35
N PRO A 351 12.05 3.02 3.43
CA PRO A 351 12.87 1.82 3.49
C PRO A 351 12.58 0.82 2.37
N GLU A 352 11.32 0.70 1.94
CA GLU A 352 10.95 -0.16 0.80
C GLU A 352 11.63 0.30 -0.49
N VAL A 353 11.49 1.59 -0.82
CA VAL A 353 12.08 2.12 -2.05
C VAL A 353 13.61 2.04 -2.01
N MET A 354 14.24 2.42 -0.88
CA MET A 354 15.69 2.39 -0.73
C MET A 354 16.28 0.98 -0.90
N ASN A 355 15.61 -0.04 -0.38
CA ASN A 355 16.16 -1.40 -0.40
C ASN A 355 15.77 -2.20 -1.65
N MET A 356 14.73 -1.78 -2.37
CA MET A 356 14.22 -2.53 -3.51
C MET A 356 14.58 -1.91 -4.86
N SER A 357 14.89 -0.61 -4.96
CA SER A 357 15.13 0.06 -6.23
C SER A 357 16.61 0.21 -6.58
N ASP A 358 16.91 0.22 -7.87
CA ASP A 358 18.24 0.48 -8.43
C ASP A 358 18.52 2.00 -8.52
N ARG A 359 17.49 2.77 -8.85
CA ARG A 359 17.43 4.23 -8.86
C ARG A 359 16.11 4.70 -8.27
N MET A 360 16.11 5.91 -7.74
CA MET A 360 14.93 6.52 -7.12
C MET A 360 14.67 7.90 -7.73
N MET A 361 13.41 8.10 -8.17
CA MET A 361 12.86 9.42 -8.48
C MET A 361 12.14 9.94 -7.23
N ILE A 362 12.48 11.16 -6.80
CA ILE A 362 11.85 11.78 -5.65
C ILE A 362 10.88 12.85 -6.14
N MET A 363 9.61 12.70 -5.78
CA MET A 363 8.55 13.60 -6.22
C MET A 363 8.04 14.49 -5.08
N ARG A 364 7.70 15.73 -5.44
CA ARG A 364 7.04 16.70 -4.58
C ARG A 364 6.10 17.58 -5.41
N GLU A 365 4.85 17.72 -4.95
CA GLU A 365 3.87 18.65 -5.56
C GLU A 365 3.77 18.54 -7.09
N GLY A 366 3.88 17.31 -7.61
CA GLY A 366 3.80 17.01 -9.03
C GLY A 366 5.10 17.10 -9.81
N HIS A 367 6.19 17.54 -9.22
CA HIS A 367 7.50 17.64 -9.85
C HIS A 367 8.44 16.51 -9.44
N ILE A 368 9.32 16.09 -10.34
CA ILE A 368 10.49 15.28 -10.02
C ILE A 368 11.57 16.21 -9.48
N MET A 369 11.86 16.13 -8.18
CA MET A 369 12.83 16.99 -7.49
C MET A 369 14.26 16.50 -7.60
N GLY A 370 14.46 15.22 -7.85
CA GLY A 370 15.79 14.61 -7.99
C GLY A 370 15.70 13.15 -8.38
N GLU A 371 16.83 12.67 -8.91
CA GLU A 371 17.11 11.29 -9.20
C GLU A 371 18.35 10.88 -8.40
N LEU A 372 18.28 9.75 -7.71
CA LEU A 372 19.40 9.17 -6.97
C LEU A 372 19.65 7.74 -7.43
N SER A 373 20.91 7.37 -7.60
CA SER A 373 21.34 5.97 -7.75
C SER A 373 21.43 5.29 -6.38
N HIS A 374 21.44 3.97 -6.35
CA HIS A 374 21.41 3.20 -5.11
C HIS A 374 22.55 3.55 -4.14
N ASP A 375 23.76 3.78 -4.67
CA ASP A 375 24.94 4.18 -3.91
C ASP A 375 24.91 5.61 -3.36
N GLU A 376 23.96 6.42 -3.83
CA GLU A 376 23.71 7.78 -3.34
C GLU A 376 22.57 7.85 -2.31
N TYR A 377 21.97 6.72 -1.95
CA TYR A 377 20.83 6.72 -1.02
C TYR A 377 21.26 7.12 0.39
N ASP A 378 20.69 8.22 0.83
CA ASP A 378 20.80 8.75 2.18
C ASP A 378 19.42 9.26 2.62
N GLN A 379 18.95 8.84 3.78
CA GLN A 379 17.60 9.15 4.25
C GLN A 379 17.37 10.66 4.41
N GLU A 380 18.37 11.38 4.93
CA GLU A 380 18.26 12.82 5.13
C GLU A 380 18.21 13.56 3.78
N ARG A 381 19.04 13.14 2.83
CA ARG A 381 19.07 13.68 1.47
C ARG A 381 17.74 13.44 0.75
N ILE A 382 17.19 12.24 0.84
CA ILE A 382 15.90 11.87 0.25
C ILE A 382 14.78 12.74 0.85
N LEU A 383 14.75 12.90 2.17
CA LEU A 383 13.77 13.75 2.85
C LEU A 383 13.90 15.23 2.45
N LYS A 384 15.11 15.76 2.34
CA LYS A 384 15.34 17.13 1.85
C LYS A 384 14.71 17.38 0.49
N TYR A 385 14.90 16.46 -0.47
CA TYR A 385 14.25 16.54 -1.78
C TYR A 385 12.72 16.45 -1.65
N ALA A 386 12.19 15.50 -0.88
CA ALA A 386 10.75 15.31 -0.69
C ALA A 386 10.08 16.49 0.02
N MET A 387 10.78 17.22 0.89
CA MET A 387 10.32 18.42 1.57
C MET A 387 10.62 19.71 0.80
N GLY A 388 11.49 19.66 -0.23
CA GLY A 388 11.90 20.84 -1.00
C GLY A 388 12.82 21.79 -0.26
N VAL A 389 13.59 21.28 0.69
CA VAL A 389 14.63 22.05 1.35
C VAL A 389 15.83 22.10 0.41
N SER A 390 16.13 23.29 -0.13
CA SER A 390 17.30 23.47 -1.01
C SER A 390 18.60 23.23 -0.24
N ASN A 391 19.57 22.59 -0.89
CA ASN A 391 20.92 22.36 -0.37
C ASN A 391 21.77 23.64 -0.25
N ASN A 392 21.18 24.76 0.15
CA ASN A 392 21.88 26.01 0.39
C ASN A 392 21.82 26.32 1.91
N GLU A 393 22.55 25.51 2.69
CA GLU A 393 23.16 25.94 3.96
C GLU A 393 24.29 24.96 4.32
#